data_bb79a3ae4918b8aaa5eeebce08edb8b2
#
_entry.id   bb79a3ae4918b8aaa5eeebce08edb8b2
#
_cell.length_a   1.000
_cell.length_b   1.000
_cell.length_c   1.000
_cell.angle_alpha   90.00
_cell.angle_beta   90.00
_cell.angle_gamma   90.00
#
_symmetry.space_group_name_H-M   'P 1'
#
loop_
_entity.id
_entity.type
_entity.pdbx_description
1 polymer ?
#
loop_
_entity_poly.entity_id
_entity_poly.type
_entity_poly.pdbx_seq_one_letter_code
_entity_poly.pdbx_strand_id
1 'polypeptide(L)'
;MSNITQNIKSYKVVYPQIYSYTLPELKPNEGSQKIGYTEQENVHDRILQQVKTAAIRLKYELLWSAPAFFKDSDESFIDKVFHRFLEKKGIERKWELGREWFYFNGEPLKSKDLFDLFCKEKFSALQNDNGKIDYTLRFEQEEAVEKAIDYFQKTAKGEFLWNAKPRFGKTLASYDLAKRLGANKVLIVTNRPAIANSWFDDFEMFVDGYNFISETSSLKNRATLTREQHIATRPIKPLITFLSLQDLKGSKYFGGN
;
A
#
# COMPACT_ATOMS: atom_id res chain seq x y z
N MET A 1 -28.42 -22.78 -36.65
CA MET A 1 -28.69 -22.48 -35.22
C MET A 1 -27.32 -22.38 -34.53
N SER A 2 -26.84 -21.18 -34.33
CA SER A 2 -25.54 -20.91 -33.69
C SER A 2 -25.71 -20.95 -32.16
N ASN A 3 -25.04 -21.91 -31.52
CA ASN A 3 -24.95 -21.99 -30.07
C ASN A 3 -24.13 -20.80 -29.57
N ILE A 4 -24.79 -19.79 -29.05
CA ILE A 4 -24.16 -18.73 -28.26
C ILE A 4 -23.93 -19.33 -26.87
N THR A 5 -22.73 -19.84 -26.64
CA THR A 5 -22.25 -20.16 -25.29
C THR A 5 -22.03 -18.82 -24.58
N GLN A 6 -22.98 -18.38 -23.79
CA GLN A 6 -22.78 -17.27 -22.86
C GLN A 6 -21.71 -17.70 -21.84
N ASN A 7 -20.52 -17.13 -21.93
CA ASN A 7 -19.52 -17.19 -20.88
C ASN A 7 -20.04 -16.39 -19.68
N ILE A 8 -20.75 -17.08 -18.78
CA ILE A 8 -21.13 -16.52 -17.49
C ILE A 8 -19.83 -16.43 -16.68
N LYS A 9 -19.22 -15.25 -16.63
CA LYS A 9 -18.18 -14.98 -15.66
C LYS A 9 -18.82 -14.95 -14.29
N SER A 10 -18.55 -15.94 -13.45
CA SER A 10 -18.91 -15.89 -12.05
C SER A 10 -18.08 -14.81 -11.36
N TYR A 11 -18.71 -13.73 -10.95
CA TYR A 11 -18.07 -12.72 -10.12
C TYR A 11 -18.09 -13.20 -8.68
N LYS A 12 -16.91 -13.28 -8.05
CA LYS A 12 -16.82 -13.51 -6.61
C LYS A 12 -17.30 -12.24 -5.92
N VAL A 13 -18.39 -12.36 -5.18
CA VAL A 13 -18.84 -11.28 -4.28
C VAL A 13 -17.83 -11.18 -3.16
N VAL A 14 -17.28 -10.01 -2.93
CA VAL A 14 -16.33 -9.71 -1.84
C VAL A 14 -16.98 -8.76 -0.84
N TYR A 15 -16.69 -8.98 0.43
CA TYR A 15 -17.21 -8.19 1.54
C TYR A 15 -16.02 -7.55 2.29
N PRO A 16 -15.45 -6.46 1.78
CA PRO A 16 -14.31 -5.82 2.44
C PRO A 16 -14.73 -5.26 3.79
N GLN A 17 -14.11 -5.77 4.86
CA GLN A 17 -14.40 -5.41 6.24
C GLN A 17 -13.11 -5.20 7.02
N ILE A 18 -13.13 -4.22 7.91
CA ILE A 18 -12.17 -4.09 9.02
C ILE A 18 -12.82 -4.65 10.27
N TYR A 19 -12.03 -5.35 11.06
CA TYR A 19 -12.49 -5.89 12.33
C TYR A 19 -11.45 -5.69 13.42
N SER A 20 -11.91 -5.65 14.65
CA SER A 20 -11.08 -5.59 15.85
C SER A 20 -11.44 -6.72 16.82
N TYR A 21 -10.43 -7.39 17.36
CA TYR A 21 -10.61 -8.37 18.42
C TYR A 21 -9.48 -8.35 19.44
N THR A 22 -9.73 -8.93 20.60
CA THR A 22 -8.73 -9.14 21.65
C THR A 22 -8.63 -10.62 22.00
N LEU A 23 -7.52 -10.97 22.70
CA LEU A 23 -7.23 -12.32 23.23
C LEU A 23 -7.11 -12.22 24.76
N PRO A 24 -8.24 -12.24 25.48
CA PRO A 24 -8.27 -11.94 26.92
C PRO A 24 -7.50 -12.94 27.79
N GLU A 25 -7.26 -14.16 27.29
CA GLU A 25 -6.50 -15.20 28.00
C GLU A 25 -4.98 -15.00 27.91
N LEU A 26 -4.49 -14.11 27.03
CA LEU A 26 -3.07 -13.85 26.86
C LEU A 26 -2.66 -12.55 27.55
N LYS A 27 -2.03 -12.65 28.71
CA LYS A 27 -1.51 -11.49 29.45
C LYS A 27 -0.68 -10.50 28.62
N PRO A 28 0.21 -10.94 27.70
CA PRO A 28 0.96 -10.00 26.86
C PRO A 28 0.08 -9.12 25.95
N ASN A 29 -1.17 -9.55 25.69
CA ASN A 29 -2.12 -8.81 24.84
C ASN A 29 -3.03 -7.88 25.65
N GLU A 30 -2.86 -7.79 26.97
CA GLU A 30 -3.69 -6.95 27.82
C GLU A 30 -3.70 -5.50 27.36
N GLY A 31 -4.89 -4.91 27.24
CA GLY A 31 -5.07 -3.55 26.73
C GLY A 31 -4.86 -3.37 25.23
N SER A 32 -4.46 -4.42 24.51
CA SER A 32 -4.19 -4.39 23.08
C SER A 32 -5.32 -5.02 22.28
N GLN A 33 -5.50 -4.52 21.06
CA GLN A 33 -6.49 -5.02 20.09
C GLN A 33 -5.79 -5.33 18.77
N LYS A 34 -6.21 -6.40 18.12
CA LYS A 34 -5.81 -6.69 16.76
C LYS A 34 -6.78 -6.05 15.79
N ILE A 35 -6.25 -5.29 14.84
CA ILE A 35 -7.02 -4.66 13.77
C ILE A 35 -6.70 -5.38 12.47
N GLY A 36 -7.68 -6.06 11.88
CA GLY A 36 -7.49 -6.86 10.67
C GLY A 36 -8.46 -6.53 9.56
N TYR A 37 -8.18 -7.08 8.38
CA TYR A 37 -8.99 -6.96 7.17
C TYR A 37 -9.42 -8.34 6.67
N THR A 38 -10.61 -8.40 6.12
CA THR A 38 -11.12 -9.58 5.42
C THR A 38 -12.02 -9.19 4.25
N GLU A 39 -12.06 -10.06 3.24
CA GLU A 39 -13.05 -10.02 2.16
C GLU A 39 -14.12 -11.12 2.32
N GLN A 40 -14.09 -11.85 3.42
CA GLN A 40 -15.08 -12.88 3.74
C GLN A 40 -16.31 -12.23 4.38
N GLU A 41 -17.48 -12.76 4.06
CA GLU A 41 -18.74 -12.30 4.63
C GLU A 41 -18.77 -12.48 6.16
N ASN A 42 -18.25 -13.60 6.63
CA ASN A 42 -18.19 -13.92 8.07
C ASN A 42 -16.80 -13.63 8.64
N VAL A 43 -16.69 -12.57 9.43
CA VAL A 43 -15.47 -12.18 10.12
C VAL A 43 -14.98 -13.23 11.11
N HIS A 44 -15.89 -13.97 11.77
CA HIS A 44 -15.53 -15.02 12.73
C HIS A 44 -14.71 -16.13 12.07
N ASP A 45 -15.06 -16.53 10.84
CA ASP A 45 -14.30 -17.56 10.11
C ASP A 45 -12.86 -17.11 9.86
N ARG A 46 -12.67 -15.83 9.53
CA ARG A 46 -11.33 -15.24 9.34
C ARG A 46 -10.54 -15.23 10.64
N ILE A 47 -11.14 -14.84 11.75
CA ILE A 47 -10.47 -14.82 13.06
C ILE A 47 -10.12 -16.24 13.48
N LEU A 48 -11.04 -17.19 13.34
CA LEU A 48 -10.80 -18.60 13.65
C LEU A 48 -9.64 -19.20 12.85
N GLN A 49 -9.50 -18.84 11.57
CA GLN A 49 -8.34 -19.25 10.77
C GLN A 49 -7.01 -18.72 11.34
N GLN A 50 -7.01 -17.51 11.90
CA GLN A 50 -5.81 -16.91 12.51
C GLN A 50 -5.45 -17.51 13.86
N VAL A 51 -6.45 -17.80 14.70
CA VAL A 51 -6.24 -18.32 16.07
C VAL A 51 -6.02 -19.85 16.10
N LYS A 52 -6.48 -20.59 15.09
CA LYS A 52 -6.31 -22.04 14.97
C LYS A 52 -4.93 -22.52 14.51
N THR A 53 -4.07 -21.62 14.08
CA THR A 53 -2.73 -21.98 13.55
C THR A 53 -1.73 -22.39 14.63
N ALA A 54 -2.00 -22.10 15.91
CA ALA A 54 -1.30 -22.71 17.03
C ALA A 54 -2.20 -23.84 17.56
N ALA A 55 -1.68 -25.01 17.86
CA ALA A 55 -2.42 -26.18 18.37
C ALA A 55 -3.27 -25.93 19.65
N ILE A 56 -3.39 -24.69 20.06
CA ILE A 56 -4.10 -24.17 21.22
C ILE A 56 -5.30 -23.34 20.71
N ARG A 57 -6.51 -23.71 21.11
CA ARG A 57 -7.70 -22.89 20.86
C ARG A 57 -7.69 -21.69 21.80
N LEU A 58 -7.16 -20.56 21.32
CA LEU A 58 -7.27 -19.30 22.07
C LEU A 58 -8.70 -18.78 21.94
N LYS A 59 -9.27 -18.36 23.06
CA LYS A 59 -10.52 -17.60 23.04
C LYS A 59 -10.24 -16.18 22.58
N TYR A 60 -11.05 -15.71 21.65
CA TYR A 60 -11.02 -14.32 21.21
C TYR A 60 -12.35 -13.64 21.52
N GLU A 61 -12.30 -12.36 21.68
CA GLU A 61 -13.47 -11.51 21.83
C GLU A 61 -13.49 -10.53 20.66
N LEU A 62 -14.50 -10.67 19.76
CA LEU A 62 -14.73 -9.72 18.67
C LEU A 62 -15.32 -8.44 19.26
N LEU A 63 -14.59 -7.33 19.16
CA LEU A 63 -15.03 -6.03 19.67
C LEU A 63 -15.97 -5.34 18.68
N TRP A 64 -15.60 -5.34 17.41
CA TRP A 64 -16.43 -4.79 16.33
C TRP A 64 -15.95 -5.27 14.96
N SER A 65 -16.85 -5.17 13.97
CA SER A 65 -16.54 -5.23 12.54
C SER A 65 -17.35 -4.17 11.80
N ALA A 66 -16.82 -3.68 10.69
CA ALA A 66 -17.49 -2.70 9.86
C ALA A 66 -17.03 -2.79 8.39
N PRO A 67 -17.86 -2.39 7.43
CA PRO A 67 -17.46 -2.30 6.03
C PRO A 67 -16.23 -1.40 5.85
N ALA A 68 -15.28 -1.85 5.03
CA ALA A 68 -14.04 -1.13 4.75
C ALA A 68 -14.23 -0.13 3.59
N PHE A 69 -15.16 0.81 3.77
CA PHE A 69 -15.45 1.87 2.81
C PHE A 69 -15.40 3.24 3.50
N PHE A 70 -14.95 4.24 2.75
CA PHE A 70 -15.07 5.62 3.23
C PHE A 70 -16.54 6.04 3.23
N LYS A 71 -16.91 6.88 4.20
CA LYS A 71 -18.28 7.35 4.33
C LYS A 71 -18.72 8.10 3.08
N ASP A 72 -19.92 7.80 2.61
CA ASP A 72 -20.55 8.42 1.44
C ASP A 72 -19.76 8.21 0.12
N SER A 73 -19.05 7.08 0.00
CA SER A 73 -18.25 6.74 -1.17
C SER A 73 -18.22 5.21 -1.38
N ASP A 74 -18.08 4.78 -2.64
CA ASP A 74 -17.85 3.37 -3.00
C ASP A 74 -16.36 3.00 -2.93
N GLU A 75 -15.52 3.88 -2.41
CA GLU A 75 -14.09 3.67 -2.30
C GLU A 75 -13.75 2.80 -1.09
N SER A 76 -13.23 1.60 -1.34
CA SER A 76 -12.80 0.67 -0.29
C SER A 76 -11.34 0.88 0.07
N PHE A 77 -10.98 0.48 1.29
CA PHE A 77 -9.60 0.50 1.79
C PHE A 77 -9.25 -0.81 2.51
N ILE A 78 -7.97 -1.02 2.74
CA ILE A 78 -7.44 -2.16 3.50
C ILE A 78 -6.95 -1.71 4.89
N ASP A 79 -6.77 -2.66 5.79
CA ASP A 79 -6.30 -2.43 7.16
C ASP A 79 -5.05 -1.55 7.27
N LYS A 80 -4.10 -1.68 6.35
CA LYS A 80 -2.85 -0.90 6.37
C LYS A 80 -3.07 0.61 6.35
N VAL A 81 -4.10 1.08 5.65
CA VAL A 81 -4.41 2.52 5.58
C VAL A 81 -4.92 2.99 6.94
N PHE A 82 -5.79 2.21 7.56
CA PHE A 82 -6.29 2.51 8.90
C PHE A 82 -5.19 2.37 9.97
N HIS A 83 -4.28 1.39 9.85
CA HIS A 83 -3.13 1.25 10.77
C HIS A 83 -2.27 2.52 10.81
N ARG A 84 -1.98 3.13 9.65
CA ARG A 84 -1.24 4.40 9.59
C ARG A 84 -1.99 5.56 10.25
N PHE A 85 -3.30 5.61 10.07
CA PHE A 85 -4.12 6.59 10.76
C PHE A 85 -4.02 6.43 12.28
N LEU A 86 -4.07 5.21 12.81
CA LEU A 86 -3.89 4.93 14.23
C LEU A 86 -2.53 5.42 14.74
N GLU A 87 -1.44 5.11 14.02
CA GLU A 87 -0.09 5.57 14.37
C GLU A 87 -0.01 7.12 14.35
N LYS A 88 -0.60 7.77 13.36
CA LYS A 88 -0.66 9.25 13.28
C LYS A 88 -1.46 9.86 14.44
N LYS A 89 -2.49 9.16 14.94
CA LYS A 89 -3.25 9.57 16.14
C LYS A 89 -2.54 9.21 17.46
N GLY A 90 -1.28 8.72 17.40
CA GLY A 90 -0.48 8.39 18.57
C GLY A 90 -0.82 7.07 19.23
N ILE A 91 -1.56 6.18 18.55
CA ILE A 91 -1.84 4.83 19.04
C ILE A 91 -0.60 3.96 18.82
N GLU A 92 -0.04 3.43 19.92
CA GLU A 92 1.15 2.61 19.90
C GLU A 92 0.89 1.26 19.22
N ARG A 93 1.73 0.91 18.24
CA ARG A 93 1.72 -0.43 17.64
C ARG A 93 2.59 -1.37 18.46
N LYS A 94 2.05 -2.51 18.82
CA LYS A 94 2.74 -3.56 19.59
C LYS A 94 3.42 -4.55 18.65
N TRP A 95 4.61 -4.19 18.18
CA TRP A 95 5.39 -4.98 17.22
C TRP A 95 5.76 -6.37 17.74
N GLU A 96 5.97 -6.50 19.05
CA GLU A 96 6.25 -7.76 19.73
C GLU A 96 5.07 -8.76 19.64
N LEU A 97 3.84 -8.27 19.54
CA LEU A 97 2.65 -9.10 19.36
C LEU A 97 2.35 -9.36 17.88
N GLY A 98 2.89 -8.54 16.99
CA GLY A 98 2.69 -8.62 15.55
C GLY A 98 2.23 -7.31 14.91
N ARG A 99 2.24 -7.28 13.57
CA ARG A 99 2.05 -6.05 12.76
C ARG A 99 0.66 -5.43 12.82
N GLU A 100 -0.32 -6.14 13.34
CA GLU A 100 -1.74 -5.74 13.35
C GLU A 100 -2.24 -5.46 14.77
N TRP A 101 -1.33 -5.44 15.78
CA TRP A 101 -1.66 -5.19 17.17
C TRP A 101 -1.36 -3.76 17.60
N PHE A 102 -2.36 -3.16 18.29
CA PHE A 102 -2.29 -1.78 18.76
C PHE A 102 -2.76 -1.68 20.20
N TYR A 103 -2.13 -0.81 20.97
CA TYR A 103 -2.45 -0.61 22.39
C TYR A 103 -3.49 0.48 22.58
N PHE A 104 -4.63 0.12 23.16
CA PHE A 104 -5.75 1.02 23.42
C PHE A 104 -6.02 1.21 24.93
N ASN A 105 -5.06 0.84 25.80
CA ASN A 105 -5.18 0.98 27.23
C ASN A 105 -6.43 0.31 27.85
N GLY A 106 -6.87 -0.80 27.28
CA GLY A 106 -8.07 -1.51 27.73
C GLY A 106 -9.41 -0.84 27.35
N GLU A 107 -9.39 0.20 26.55
CA GLU A 107 -10.60 0.88 26.05
C GLU A 107 -11.16 0.16 24.81
N PRO A 108 -12.22 -0.68 24.94
CA PRO A 108 -12.63 -1.58 23.84
C PRO A 108 -13.22 -0.83 22.65
N LEU A 109 -13.88 0.29 22.86
CA LEU A 109 -14.55 1.06 21.79
C LEU A 109 -13.67 2.14 21.16
N LYS A 110 -12.54 2.49 21.75
CA LYS A 110 -11.66 3.55 21.23
C LYS A 110 -11.19 3.30 19.78
N SER A 111 -10.91 2.04 19.44
CA SER A 111 -10.55 1.67 18.08
C SER A 111 -11.70 1.86 17.10
N LYS A 112 -12.96 1.66 17.53
CA LYS A 112 -14.15 1.89 16.73
C LYS A 112 -14.40 3.38 16.49
N ASP A 113 -14.26 4.21 17.53
CA ASP A 113 -14.41 5.65 17.41
C ASP A 113 -13.39 6.25 16.45
N LEU A 114 -12.14 5.77 16.52
CA LEU A 114 -11.08 6.17 15.58
C LEU A 114 -11.35 5.66 14.17
N PHE A 115 -11.95 4.47 14.00
CA PHE A 115 -12.35 3.96 12.71
C PHE A 115 -13.46 4.81 12.08
N ASP A 116 -14.47 5.19 12.84
CA ASP A 116 -15.57 6.02 12.37
C ASP A 116 -15.07 7.43 11.98
N LEU A 117 -14.14 7.98 12.76
CA LEU A 117 -13.47 9.24 12.44
C LEU A 117 -12.67 9.11 11.13
N PHE A 118 -11.88 8.04 10.97
CA PHE A 118 -11.11 7.76 9.76
C PHE A 118 -12.00 7.66 8.52
N CYS A 119 -13.11 6.92 8.60
CA CYS A 119 -14.06 6.80 7.49
C CYS A 119 -14.70 8.15 7.12
N LYS A 120 -14.91 9.03 8.10
CA LYS A 120 -15.47 10.38 7.90
C LYS A 120 -14.44 11.35 7.30
N GLU A 121 -13.21 11.35 7.81
CA GLU A 121 -12.15 12.28 7.41
C GLU A 121 -11.52 11.87 6.07
N LYS A 122 -11.71 10.64 5.61
CA LYS A 122 -11.11 10.07 4.40
C LYS A 122 -9.57 10.17 4.45
N PHE A 123 -8.94 10.26 3.27
CA PHE A 123 -7.49 10.40 3.14
C PHE A 123 -6.93 11.74 3.64
N SER A 124 -7.76 12.78 3.77
CA SER A 124 -7.28 14.10 4.22
C SER A 124 -6.61 14.04 5.60
N ALA A 125 -7.09 13.15 6.49
CA ALA A 125 -6.51 12.94 7.81
C ALA A 125 -5.11 12.28 7.78
N LEU A 126 -4.71 11.69 6.65
CA LEU A 126 -3.42 11.01 6.48
C LEU A 126 -2.40 11.84 5.70
N GLN A 127 -2.86 12.86 5.01
CA GLN A 127 -2.01 13.72 4.18
C GLN A 127 -1.19 14.69 5.05
N ASN A 128 0.05 14.95 4.62
CA ASN A 128 0.86 16.06 5.10
C ASN A 128 0.47 17.36 4.38
N ASP A 129 1.18 18.47 4.68
CA ASP A 129 0.94 19.78 4.07
C ASP A 129 1.03 19.77 2.54
N ASN A 130 1.74 18.80 1.96
CA ASN A 130 1.88 18.61 0.52
C ASN A 130 0.84 17.64 -0.07
N GLY A 131 -0.14 17.19 0.71
CA GLY A 131 -1.17 16.24 0.29
C GLY A 131 -0.68 14.80 0.18
N LYS A 132 0.48 14.47 0.73
CA LYS A 132 1.08 13.12 0.74
C LYS A 132 0.96 12.48 2.11
N ILE A 133 1.06 11.17 2.14
CA ILE A 133 1.08 10.40 3.39
C ILE A 133 2.52 10.17 3.80
N ASP A 134 2.86 10.54 5.02
CA ASP A 134 4.16 10.23 5.59
C ASP A 134 4.31 8.72 5.80
N TYR A 135 5.51 8.21 5.56
CA TYR A 135 5.79 6.80 5.73
C TYR A 135 7.14 6.59 6.42
N THR A 136 7.26 5.45 7.05
CA THR A 136 8.54 4.94 7.56
C THR A 136 8.78 3.58 6.92
N LEU A 137 9.97 3.37 6.38
CA LEU A 137 10.37 2.07 5.87
C LEU A 137 10.44 1.06 7.02
N ARG A 138 10.08 -0.19 6.76
CA ARG A 138 10.30 -1.27 7.69
C ARG A 138 11.80 -1.58 7.76
N PHE A 139 12.24 -2.20 8.86
CA PHE A 139 13.66 -2.49 9.08
C PHE A 139 14.33 -3.14 7.87
N GLU A 140 13.71 -4.17 7.27
CA GLU A 140 14.29 -4.88 6.12
C GLU A 140 14.32 -4.03 4.83
N GLN A 141 13.39 -3.07 4.70
CA GLN A 141 13.38 -2.13 3.58
C GLN A 141 14.46 -1.07 3.78
N GLU A 142 14.59 -0.53 4.99
CA GLU A 142 15.62 0.44 5.37
C GLU A 142 17.02 -0.14 5.12
N GLU A 143 17.30 -1.33 5.64
CA GLU A 143 18.56 -2.02 5.43
C GLU A 143 18.89 -2.23 3.94
N ALA A 144 17.88 -2.62 3.13
CA ALA A 144 18.07 -2.81 1.70
C ALA A 144 18.34 -1.51 0.94
N VAL A 145 17.66 -0.43 1.34
CA VAL A 145 17.86 0.91 0.77
C VAL A 145 19.23 1.45 1.15
N GLU A 146 19.65 1.35 2.40
CA GLU A 146 20.97 1.80 2.85
C GLU A 146 22.11 1.08 2.13
N LYS A 147 22.02 -0.26 1.99
CA LYS A 147 22.99 -1.03 1.21
C LYS A 147 23.09 -0.58 -0.25
N ALA A 148 21.97 -0.27 -0.86
CA ALA A 148 21.95 0.24 -2.23
C ALA A 148 22.54 1.65 -2.34
N ILE A 149 22.25 2.55 -1.39
CA ILE A 149 22.83 3.89 -1.31
C ILE A 149 24.37 3.79 -1.18
N ASP A 150 24.84 3.01 -0.23
CA ASP A 150 26.28 2.78 -0.02
C ASP A 150 27.01 2.30 -1.27
N TYR A 151 26.38 1.38 -2.01
CA TYR A 151 26.90 0.87 -3.27
C TYR A 151 26.98 1.97 -4.33
N PHE A 152 25.89 2.70 -4.56
CA PHE A 152 25.84 3.73 -5.62
C PHE A 152 26.65 4.96 -5.29
N GLN A 153 26.90 5.28 -4.02
CA GLN A 153 27.83 6.34 -3.63
C GLN A 153 29.29 6.00 -3.97
N LYS A 154 29.65 4.72 -3.97
CA LYS A 154 31.01 4.24 -4.28
C LYS A 154 31.20 3.91 -5.76
N THR A 155 30.12 3.78 -6.53
CA THR A 155 30.15 3.26 -7.91
C THR A 155 29.35 4.17 -8.84
N ALA A 156 30.02 4.97 -9.66
CA ALA A 156 29.38 5.93 -10.58
C ALA A 156 28.48 5.27 -11.65
N LYS A 157 28.78 4.03 -12.04
CA LYS A 157 27.98 3.20 -12.93
C LYS A 157 27.96 1.81 -12.34
N GLY A 158 26.84 1.40 -11.79
CA GLY A 158 26.73 0.12 -11.10
C GLY A 158 25.38 -0.54 -11.30
N GLU A 159 25.35 -1.84 -11.05
CA GLU A 159 24.16 -2.67 -11.04
C GLU A 159 23.96 -3.23 -9.64
N PHE A 160 22.76 -3.11 -9.10
CA PHE A 160 22.43 -3.60 -7.78
C PHE A 160 21.16 -4.44 -7.82
N LEU A 161 21.24 -5.69 -7.35
CA LEU A 161 20.13 -6.63 -7.35
C LEU A 161 19.49 -6.75 -5.96
N TRP A 162 18.21 -6.43 -5.86
CA TRP A 162 17.40 -6.78 -4.70
C TRP A 162 16.71 -8.13 -4.89
N ASN A 163 17.14 -9.15 -4.15
CA ASN A 163 16.40 -10.41 -4.04
C ASN A 163 15.29 -10.27 -3.00
N ALA A 164 14.24 -9.54 -3.36
CA ALA A 164 13.16 -9.19 -2.44
C ALA A 164 11.95 -10.12 -2.62
N LYS A 165 11.52 -10.74 -1.51
CA LYS A 165 10.35 -11.63 -1.47
C LYS A 165 9.05 -10.88 -1.84
N PRO A 166 7.99 -11.60 -2.23
CA PRO A 166 6.65 -11.02 -2.33
C PRO A 166 6.26 -10.30 -1.03
N ARG A 167 5.53 -9.19 -1.15
CA ARG A 167 5.12 -8.33 -0.02
C ARG A 167 6.25 -7.59 0.72
N PHE A 168 7.46 -7.60 0.19
CA PHE A 168 8.56 -6.78 0.73
C PHE A 168 8.23 -5.27 0.69
N GLY A 169 7.41 -4.82 -0.27
CA GLY A 169 7.14 -3.39 -0.51
C GLY A 169 8.19 -2.73 -1.40
N LYS A 170 8.58 -3.46 -2.46
CA LYS A 170 9.60 -3.02 -3.43
C LYS A 170 9.35 -1.64 -4.01
N THR A 171 8.10 -1.33 -4.33
CA THR A 171 7.69 -0.04 -4.93
C THR A 171 8.11 1.12 -4.05
N LEU A 172 7.68 1.11 -2.79
CA LEU A 172 7.98 2.19 -1.84
C LEU A 172 9.49 2.28 -1.55
N ALA A 173 10.16 1.14 -1.35
CA ALA A 173 11.61 1.10 -1.15
C ALA A 173 12.37 1.66 -2.37
N SER A 174 11.89 1.42 -3.61
CA SER A 174 12.50 1.96 -4.82
C SER A 174 12.32 3.48 -4.93
N TYR A 175 11.15 4.00 -4.58
CA TYR A 175 10.92 5.44 -4.53
C TYR A 175 11.77 6.12 -3.46
N ASP A 176 11.88 5.51 -2.29
CA ASP A 176 12.69 6.02 -1.19
C ASP A 176 14.18 6.04 -1.57
N LEU A 177 14.68 4.98 -2.20
CA LEU A 177 16.04 4.94 -2.74
C LEU A 177 16.28 6.08 -3.74
N ALA A 178 15.38 6.26 -4.71
CA ALA A 178 15.49 7.31 -5.71
C ALA A 178 15.53 8.71 -5.07
N LYS A 179 14.70 8.95 -4.06
CA LYS A 179 14.65 10.19 -3.30
C LYS A 179 15.94 10.44 -2.52
N ARG A 180 16.44 9.45 -1.79
CA ARG A 180 17.69 9.58 -0.99
C ARG A 180 18.95 9.73 -1.87
N LEU A 181 18.95 9.14 -3.06
CA LEU A 181 20.01 9.36 -4.05
C LEU A 181 19.92 10.72 -4.76
N GLY A 182 18.86 11.49 -4.55
CA GLY A 182 18.63 12.75 -5.26
C GLY A 182 18.46 12.55 -6.77
N ALA A 183 17.91 11.42 -7.20
CA ALA A 183 17.81 11.06 -8.61
C ALA A 183 16.87 12.01 -9.36
N ASN A 184 17.40 12.76 -10.34
CA ASN A 184 16.60 13.69 -11.15
C ASN A 184 15.76 12.98 -12.23
N LYS A 185 16.16 11.78 -12.64
CA LYS A 185 15.47 10.97 -13.64
C LYS A 185 15.47 9.52 -13.20
N VAL A 186 14.28 8.96 -13.05
CA VAL A 186 14.05 7.57 -12.66
C VAL A 186 13.27 6.90 -13.77
N LEU A 187 13.79 5.81 -14.31
CA LEU A 187 13.09 4.97 -15.28
C LEU A 187 12.73 3.63 -14.63
N ILE A 188 11.46 3.32 -14.60
CA ILE A 188 10.92 2.05 -14.12
C ILE A 188 10.47 1.24 -15.32
N VAL A 189 11.05 0.06 -15.49
CA VAL A 189 10.71 -0.85 -16.59
C VAL A 189 10.19 -2.17 -16.00
N THR A 190 9.06 -2.65 -16.53
CA THR A 190 8.46 -3.90 -16.10
C THR A 190 8.03 -4.77 -17.30
N ASN A 191 8.00 -6.07 -17.09
CA ASN A 191 7.38 -7.01 -18.03
C ASN A 191 5.86 -7.20 -17.77
N ARG A 192 5.31 -6.58 -16.72
CA ARG A 192 3.89 -6.73 -16.30
C ARG A 192 3.17 -5.38 -16.30
N PRO A 193 2.50 -4.99 -17.39
CA PRO A 193 1.76 -3.71 -17.44
C PRO A 193 0.73 -3.54 -16.31
N ALA A 194 0.13 -4.66 -15.87
CA ALA A 194 -0.91 -4.64 -14.82
C ALA A 194 -0.45 -4.07 -13.46
N ILE A 195 0.86 -4.03 -13.18
CA ILE A 195 1.37 -3.45 -11.93
C ILE A 195 1.50 -1.92 -11.97
N ALA A 196 1.30 -1.30 -13.14
CA ALA A 196 1.42 0.15 -13.31
C ALA A 196 0.53 0.93 -12.34
N ASN A 197 -0.73 0.49 -12.15
CA ASN A 197 -1.64 1.12 -11.21
C ASN A 197 -1.08 1.11 -9.78
N SER A 198 -0.56 -0.01 -9.30
CA SER A 198 0.02 -0.11 -7.95
C SER A 198 1.23 0.81 -7.77
N TRP A 199 2.08 0.98 -8.81
CA TRP A 199 3.19 1.93 -8.78
C TRP A 199 2.69 3.37 -8.74
N PHE A 200 1.68 3.69 -9.53
CA PHE A 200 1.10 5.03 -9.56
C PHE A 200 0.35 5.37 -8.27
N ASP A 201 -0.41 4.40 -7.69
CA ASP A 201 -1.08 4.58 -6.41
C ASP A 201 -0.08 4.89 -5.27
N ASP A 202 1.02 4.14 -5.20
CA ASP A 202 2.09 4.41 -4.23
C ASP A 202 2.77 5.77 -4.50
N PHE A 203 2.93 6.17 -5.77
CA PHE A 203 3.44 7.48 -6.12
C PHE A 203 2.50 8.60 -5.67
N GLU A 204 1.20 8.49 -5.98
CA GLU A 204 0.21 9.49 -5.57
C GLU A 204 0.12 9.61 -4.05
N MET A 205 0.23 8.50 -3.33
CA MET A 205 0.13 8.50 -1.87
C MET A 205 1.38 9.00 -1.15
N PHE A 206 2.58 8.67 -1.63
CA PHE A 206 3.79 8.76 -0.81
C PHE A 206 4.91 9.61 -1.40
N VAL A 207 4.90 9.86 -2.73
CA VAL A 207 6.03 10.50 -3.38
C VAL A 207 5.75 11.97 -3.63
N ASP A 208 6.53 12.82 -2.98
CA ASP A 208 6.52 14.26 -3.21
C ASP A 208 7.78 14.71 -3.95
N GLY A 209 7.69 15.87 -4.59
CA GLY A 209 8.82 16.49 -5.26
C GLY A 209 9.13 15.96 -6.66
N TYR A 210 8.42 14.96 -7.16
CA TYR A 210 8.59 14.36 -8.48
C TYR A 210 7.37 14.54 -9.37
N ASN A 211 7.58 14.51 -10.68
CA ASN A 211 6.52 14.31 -11.68
C ASN A 211 6.51 12.84 -12.12
N PHE A 212 5.34 12.33 -12.49
CA PHE A 212 5.18 10.96 -12.99
C PHE A 212 4.64 10.96 -14.41
N ILE A 213 5.33 10.27 -15.31
CA ILE A 213 4.92 10.09 -16.71
C ILE A 213 4.79 8.60 -17.00
N SER A 214 3.72 8.22 -17.69
CA SER A 214 3.56 6.90 -18.27
C SER A 214 2.62 6.94 -19.46
N GLU A 215 2.98 6.22 -20.51
CA GLU A 215 2.13 5.98 -21.69
C GLU A 215 1.48 4.60 -21.68
N THR A 216 1.66 3.84 -20.58
CA THR A 216 1.10 2.51 -20.41
C THR A 216 -0.43 2.56 -20.45
N SER A 217 -1.04 1.69 -21.25
CA SER A 217 -2.50 1.65 -21.45
C SER A 217 -3.30 1.51 -20.15
N SER A 218 -2.73 0.85 -19.13
CA SER A 218 -3.34 0.69 -17.80
C SER A 218 -3.51 2.00 -17.04
N LEU A 219 -2.78 3.06 -17.41
CA LEU A 219 -2.80 4.38 -16.76
C LEU A 219 -3.49 5.46 -17.60
N LYS A 220 -4.11 5.12 -18.73
CA LYS A 220 -4.75 6.11 -19.64
C LYS A 220 -5.77 7.02 -18.95
N ASN A 221 -6.46 6.51 -17.94
CA ASN A 221 -7.51 7.25 -17.23
C ASN A 221 -7.03 7.81 -15.88
N ARG A 222 -5.70 7.82 -15.66
CA ARG A 222 -5.08 8.34 -14.43
C ARG A 222 -4.48 9.72 -14.69
N ALA A 223 -4.28 10.49 -13.64
CA ALA A 223 -3.72 11.84 -13.70
C ALA A 223 -2.18 11.85 -13.90
N THR A 224 -1.68 11.00 -14.81
CA THR A 224 -0.28 11.04 -15.20
C THR A 224 -0.02 12.23 -16.12
N LEU A 225 1.17 12.83 -16.04
CA LEU A 225 1.54 13.93 -16.92
C LEU A 225 1.98 13.41 -18.28
N THR A 226 1.77 14.22 -19.32
CA THR A 226 2.47 14.04 -20.59
C THR A 226 3.88 14.63 -20.50
N ARG A 227 4.73 14.31 -21.47
CA ARG A 227 6.07 14.89 -21.57
C ARG A 227 6.04 16.42 -21.71
N GLU A 228 5.12 16.93 -22.51
CA GLU A 228 4.91 18.37 -22.72
C GLU A 228 4.47 19.07 -21.42
N GLN A 229 3.55 18.48 -20.70
CA GLN A 229 3.11 18.97 -19.38
C GLN A 229 4.26 18.99 -18.38
N HIS A 230 5.10 17.94 -18.33
CA HIS A 230 6.27 17.91 -17.46
C HIS A 230 7.26 19.04 -17.82
N ILE A 231 7.56 19.24 -19.11
CA ILE A 231 8.47 20.30 -19.55
C ILE A 231 7.90 21.70 -19.25
N ALA A 232 6.58 21.84 -19.25
CA ALA A 232 5.91 23.10 -18.93
C ALA A 232 5.85 23.41 -17.42
N THR A 233 6.10 22.42 -16.52
CA THR A 233 6.13 22.67 -15.07
C THR A 233 7.23 23.65 -14.69
N ARG A 234 6.93 24.57 -13.77
CA ARG A 234 7.89 25.53 -13.24
C ARG A 234 7.83 25.56 -11.70
N PRO A 235 8.92 25.33 -10.97
CA PRO A 235 10.23 24.83 -11.46
C PRO A 235 10.11 23.41 -12.03
N ILE A 236 11.02 23.01 -12.91
CA ILE A 236 11.06 21.64 -13.45
C ILE A 236 11.38 20.69 -12.30
N LYS A 237 10.45 19.79 -12.01
CA LYS A 237 10.62 18.77 -10.96
C LYS A 237 11.38 17.55 -11.51
N PRO A 238 12.09 16.80 -10.65
CA PRO A 238 12.57 15.46 -10.97
C PRO A 238 11.49 14.58 -11.57
N LEU A 239 11.87 13.64 -12.42
CA LEU A 239 10.96 12.84 -13.24
C LEU A 239 11.05 11.36 -12.91
N ILE A 240 9.89 10.73 -12.69
CA ILE A 240 9.73 9.28 -12.71
C ILE A 240 8.97 8.91 -13.98
N THR A 241 9.54 8.00 -14.77
CA THR A 241 8.91 7.46 -15.97
C THR A 241 8.66 5.97 -15.77
N PHE A 242 7.43 5.53 -15.98
CA PHE A 242 7.05 4.12 -15.89
C PHE A 242 6.68 3.59 -17.29
N LEU A 243 7.31 2.49 -17.69
CA LEU A 243 7.07 1.83 -18.98
C LEU A 243 7.00 0.31 -18.80
N SER A 244 6.19 -0.34 -19.61
CA SER A 244 6.27 -1.79 -19.78
C SER A 244 7.16 -2.15 -20.95
N LEU A 245 7.68 -3.40 -20.96
CA LEU A 245 8.42 -3.91 -22.12
C LEU A 245 7.56 -3.92 -23.39
N GLN A 246 6.24 -4.06 -23.27
CA GLN A 246 5.30 -3.98 -24.38
C GLN A 246 5.25 -2.55 -24.95
N ASP A 247 5.26 -1.53 -24.11
CA ASP A 247 5.28 -0.13 -24.54
C ASP A 247 6.59 0.18 -25.27
N LEU A 248 7.71 -0.39 -24.84
CA LEU A 248 9.01 -0.22 -25.49
C LEU A 248 9.07 -0.84 -26.88
N LYS A 249 8.41 -1.99 -27.10
CA LYS A 249 8.39 -2.66 -28.42
C LYS A 249 7.73 -1.81 -29.51
N GLY A 250 6.80 -0.95 -29.19
CA GLY A 250 6.11 -0.04 -30.11
C GLY A 250 6.68 1.37 -30.16
N SER A 251 7.70 1.65 -29.36
CA SER A 251 8.19 3.02 -29.21
C SER A 251 9.20 3.39 -30.30
N LYS A 252 8.87 4.41 -31.08
CA LYS A 252 9.79 5.03 -32.07
C LYS A 252 11.06 5.60 -31.41
N TYR A 253 11.06 5.87 -30.10
CA TYR A 253 12.17 6.47 -29.37
C TYR A 253 13.17 5.44 -28.82
N PHE A 254 12.77 4.17 -28.72
CA PHE A 254 13.58 3.09 -28.16
C PHE A 254 13.88 1.96 -29.18
N GLY A 255 13.79 2.25 -30.48
CA GLY A 255 14.19 1.31 -31.52
C GLY A 255 13.21 0.19 -31.80
N GLY A 256 11.93 0.37 -31.47
CA GLY A 256 10.86 -0.52 -31.93
C GLY A 256 10.60 -0.30 -33.43
N ASN A 257 10.88 -1.33 -34.27
CA ASN A 257 10.43 -1.39 -35.66
C ASN A 257 8.94 -1.64 -35.71
#